data_5470ddce03e8a277cab4484f35ec2edf
#
_entry.id   5470ddce03e8a277cab4484f35ec2edf
#
_cell.length_a   1.000
_cell.length_b   1.000
_cell.length_c   1.000
_cell.angle_alpha   90.00
_cell.angle_beta   90.00
_cell.angle_gamma   90.00
#
_symmetry.space_group_name_H-M   'P 1'
#
loop_
_entity.id
_entity.type
_entity.pdbx_description
1 polymer ?
#
loop_
_entity_poly.entity_id
_entity_poly.type
_entity_poly.pdbx_seq_one_letter_code
_entity_poly.pdbx_strand_id
1 'polypeptide(L)'
;MKTALTLSGSIRRGSYNRVLQLHVGRMLRDAGVQVNDLDLADFPMPIFNEDLEPDNVPEAAGRLAELFRSHDIVFLASPEYNGGVPPLVVNTITWLSRQKPSPFRHAVFGIGGVSSGKYGTIWSLSHLRDSLSKIGTLVVPTLLGIGPADEAFDENGDPVEPGIIRKVGQMVDELTQFSRG
;
A
#
# COMPACT_ATOMS: atom_id res chain seq x y z
N MET A 1 8.47 0.83 -20.01
CA MET A 1 7.45 -0.02 -19.35
C MET A 1 7.39 0.46 -17.91
N LYS A 2 6.20 0.76 -17.38
CA LYS A 2 6.05 1.14 -15.97
C LYS A 2 6.34 -0.03 -15.05
N THR A 3 6.83 0.28 -13.85
CA THR A 3 7.10 -0.68 -12.79
C THR A 3 6.22 -0.38 -11.57
N ALA A 4 5.77 -1.41 -10.86
CA ALA A 4 4.94 -1.27 -9.67
C ALA A 4 5.47 -2.10 -8.51
N LEU A 5 5.43 -1.51 -7.32
CA LEU A 5 5.61 -2.18 -6.05
C LEU A 5 4.25 -2.33 -5.38
N THR A 6 3.85 -3.55 -5.04
CA THR A 6 2.65 -3.79 -4.26
C THR A 6 3.00 -4.35 -2.88
N LEU A 7 2.32 -3.91 -1.84
CA LEU A 7 2.58 -4.38 -0.48
C LEU A 7 1.32 -4.38 0.39
N SER A 8 1.31 -5.24 1.40
CA SER A 8 0.26 -5.31 2.42
C SER A 8 0.77 -4.75 3.75
N GLY A 9 -0.02 -3.88 4.38
CA GLY A 9 0.18 -3.40 5.75
C GLY A 9 -0.16 -4.44 6.83
N SER A 10 -0.24 -5.72 6.47
CA SER A 10 -0.49 -6.83 7.39
C SER A 10 0.40 -8.02 7.05
N ILE A 11 1.18 -8.46 8.03
CA ILE A 11 2.01 -9.67 7.96
C ILE A 11 1.29 -10.91 8.54
N ARG A 12 0.00 -10.80 8.88
CA ARG A 12 -0.81 -11.90 9.40
C ARG A 12 -1.03 -12.96 8.31
N ARG A 13 -0.86 -14.23 8.66
CA ARG A 13 -1.22 -15.35 7.76
C ARG A 13 -2.71 -15.27 7.39
N GLY A 14 -3.04 -15.47 6.12
CA GLY A 14 -4.41 -15.38 5.63
C GLY A 14 -5.02 -13.97 5.70
N SER A 15 -4.21 -12.93 5.58
CA SER A 15 -4.68 -11.55 5.55
C SER A 15 -5.45 -11.25 4.27
N TYR A 16 -6.69 -10.78 4.36
CA TYR A 16 -7.44 -10.27 3.20
C TYR A 16 -6.79 -9.06 2.52
N ASN A 17 -5.98 -8.30 3.24
CA ASN A 17 -5.19 -7.22 2.64
C ASN A 17 -4.07 -7.78 1.75
N ARG A 18 -3.53 -8.96 2.06
CA ARG A 18 -2.61 -9.66 1.14
C ARG A 18 -3.35 -10.16 -0.11
N VAL A 19 -4.59 -10.64 0.03
CA VAL A 19 -5.43 -11.03 -1.11
C VAL A 19 -5.66 -9.82 -2.03
N LEU A 20 -6.08 -8.68 -1.47
CA LEU A 20 -6.27 -7.44 -2.23
C LEU A 20 -4.98 -6.99 -2.92
N GLN A 21 -3.85 -7.02 -2.23
CA GLN A 21 -2.54 -6.68 -2.80
C GLN A 21 -2.26 -7.52 -4.06
N LEU A 22 -2.40 -8.85 -3.95
CA LEU A 22 -2.12 -9.77 -5.04
C LEU A 22 -3.11 -9.61 -6.21
N HIS A 23 -4.39 -9.33 -5.91
CA HIS A 23 -5.38 -9.05 -6.94
C HIS A 23 -5.04 -7.79 -7.74
N VAL A 24 -4.73 -6.67 -7.06
CA VAL A 24 -4.30 -5.43 -7.73
C VAL A 24 -3.00 -5.66 -8.51
N GLY A 25 -2.06 -6.45 -7.96
CA GLY A 25 -0.85 -6.85 -8.66
C GLY A 25 -1.12 -7.60 -9.97
N ARG A 26 -2.09 -8.53 -9.99
CA ARG A 26 -2.53 -9.21 -11.23
C ARG A 26 -3.10 -8.21 -12.24
N MET A 27 -4.02 -7.34 -11.80
CA MET A 27 -4.63 -6.32 -12.65
C MET A 27 -3.60 -5.36 -13.28
N LEU A 28 -2.57 -4.97 -12.52
CA LEU A 28 -1.47 -4.16 -13.04
C LEU A 28 -0.63 -4.92 -14.09
N ARG A 29 -0.36 -6.23 -13.88
CA ARG A 29 0.33 -7.06 -14.89
C ARG A 29 -0.48 -7.18 -16.17
N ASP A 30 -1.78 -7.38 -16.06
CA ASP A 30 -2.70 -7.45 -17.22
C ASP A 30 -2.73 -6.12 -17.98
N ALA A 31 -2.52 -4.99 -17.30
CA ALA A 31 -2.34 -3.67 -17.89
C ALA A 31 -0.91 -3.41 -18.43
N GLY A 32 -0.03 -4.41 -18.47
CA GLY A 32 1.32 -4.30 -19.02
C GLY A 32 2.37 -3.68 -18.08
N VAL A 33 2.12 -3.63 -16.78
CA VAL A 33 3.05 -3.13 -15.77
C VAL A 33 3.91 -4.26 -15.22
N GLN A 34 5.22 -4.05 -15.06
CA GLN A 34 6.09 -5.00 -14.35
C GLN A 34 5.87 -4.85 -12.84
N VAL A 35 5.41 -5.91 -12.16
CA VAL A 35 4.99 -5.84 -10.75
C VAL A 35 5.90 -6.65 -9.85
N ASN A 36 6.33 -6.04 -8.75
CA ASN A 36 7.01 -6.65 -7.62
C ASN A 36 6.03 -6.72 -6.43
N ASP A 37 5.63 -7.93 -6.02
CA ASP A 37 4.76 -8.16 -4.85
C ASP A 37 5.62 -8.36 -3.60
N LEU A 38 5.74 -7.32 -2.79
CA LEU A 38 6.58 -7.31 -1.59
C LEU A 38 5.83 -7.86 -0.37
N ASP A 39 6.56 -8.56 0.51
CA ASP A 39 6.11 -8.89 1.86
C ASP A 39 6.87 -8.04 2.90
N LEU A 40 6.15 -7.28 3.73
CA LEU A 40 6.76 -6.49 4.80
C LEU A 40 7.39 -7.35 5.90
N ALA A 41 7.06 -8.63 5.99
CA ALA A 41 7.73 -9.56 6.90
C ALA A 41 9.24 -9.71 6.61
N ASP A 42 9.66 -9.48 5.36
CA ASP A 42 11.07 -9.53 4.94
C ASP A 42 11.85 -8.26 5.30
N PHE A 43 11.15 -7.25 5.85
CA PHE A 43 11.70 -5.93 6.21
C PHE A 43 11.43 -5.59 7.68
N PRO A 44 11.91 -6.40 8.64
CA PRO A 44 11.67 -6.13 10.05
C PRO A 44 12.38 -4.85 10.47
N MET A 45 11.63 -3.97 11.11
CA MET A 45 12.14 -2.72 11.66
C MET A 45 11.66 -2.55 13.10
N PRO A 46 12.51 -2.09 14.05
CA PRO A 46 12.06 -1.76 15.39
C PRO A 46 11.02 -0.63 15.34
N ILE A 47 10.28 -0.44 16.42
CA ILE A 47 9.46 0.77 16.59
C ILE A 47 10.38 1.98 16.45
N PHE A 48 9.95 2.95 15.63
CA PHE A 48 10.74 4.15 15.37
C PHE A 48 11.09 4.86 16.67
N ASN A 49 12.37 5.16 16.81
CA ASN A 49 12.92 5.98 17.89
C ASN A 49 14.02 6.89 17.30
N GLU A 50 13.92 8.19 17.51
CA GLU A 50 14.90 9.16 17.02
C GLU A 50 16.30 8.93 17.57
N ASP A 51 16.44 8.35 18.77
CA ASP A 51 17.74 7.99 19.35
C ASP A 51 18.50 6.93 18.53
N LEU A 52 17.82 6.23 17.64
CA LEU A 52 18.43 5.30 16.70
C LEU A 52 19.00 5.98 15.44
N GLU A 53 18.70 7.25 15.20
CA GLU A 53 19.30 8.09 14.17
C GLU A 53 20.46 8.89 14.78
N PRO A 54 21.59 9.14 14.09
CA PRO A 54 21.98 8.74 12.73
C PRO A 54 22.71 7.40 12.65
N ASP A 55 23.06 6.76 13.78
CA ASP A 55 24.06 5.69 13.83
C ASP A 55 23.50 4.28 13.68
N ASN A 56 22.16 4.10 13.85
CA ASN A 56 21.50 2.80 13.90
C ASN A 56 20.21 2.74 13.06
N VAL A 57 20.17 3.40 11.89
CA VAL A 57 19.06 3.24 10.94
C VAL A 57 18.99 1.78 10.51
N PRO A 58 17.83 1.09 10.64
CA PRO A 58 17.70 -0.29 10.23
C PRO A 58 18.05 -0.47 8.75
N GLU A 59 18.90 -1.44 8.41
CA GLU A 59 19.23 -1.76 7.01
C GLU A 59 17.97 -2.02 6.17
N ALA A 60 16.96 -2.66 6.77
CA ALA A 60 15.67 -2.89 6.12
C ALA A 60 14.99 -1.60 5.66
N ALA A 61 15.12 -0.49 6.39
CA ALA A 61 14.57 0.81 5.99
C ALA A 61 15.23 1.34 4.72
N GLY A 62 16.56 1.23 4.61
CA GLY A 62 17.32 1.62 3.43
C GLY A 62 16.94 0.79 2.20
N ARG A 63 16.93 -0.54 2.34
CA ARG A 63 16.53 -1.47 1.26
C ARG A 63 15.10 -1.22 0.78
N LEU A 64 14.17 -1.01 1.71
CA LEU A 64 12.77 -0.74 1.36
C LEU A 64 12.62 0.63 0.68
N ALA A 65 13.35 1.64 1.13
CA ALA A 65 13.37 2.96 0.50
C ALA A 65 13.86 2.91 -0.96
N GLU A 66 14.86 2.08 -1.27
CA GLU A 66 15.31 1.88 -2.66
C GLU A 66 14.21 1.25 -3.51
N LEU A 67 13.48 0.27 -3.00
CA LEU A 67 12.35 -0.32 -3.72
C LEU A 67 11.27 0.73 -4.01
N PHE A 68 10.95 1.60 -3.06
CA PHE A 68 9.99 2.69 -3.28
C PHE A 68 10.48 3.70 -4.33
N ARG A 69 11.78 4.00 -4.38
CA ARG A 69 12.37 4.92 -5.36
C ARG A 69 12.47 4.34 -6.77
N SER A 70 12.64 3.03 -6.87
CA SER A 70 12.87 2.34 -8.16
C SER A 70 11.59 1.96 -8.91
N HIS A 71 10.42 2.22 -8.34
CA HIS A 71 9.14 1.90 -8.97
C HIS A 71 8.32 3.15 -9.26
N ASP A 72 7.61 3.16 -10.41
CA ASP A 72 6.74 4.26 -10.85
C ASP A 72 5.42 4.30 -10.10
N ILE A 73 4.98 3.14 -9.62
CA ILE A 73 3.70 2.91 -8.94
C ILE A 73 3.96 2.21 -7.61
N VAL A 74 3.25 2.63 -6.57
CA VAL A 74 3.18 1.90 -5.30
C VAL A 74 1.72 1.66 -4.94
N PHE A 75 1.34 0.39 -4.72
CA PHE A 75 0.04 0.05 -4.16
C PHE A 75 0.20 -0.49 -2.74
N LEU A 76 -0.49 0.13 -1.78
CA LEU A 76 -0.49 -0.28 -0.38
C LEU A 76 -1.90 -0.72 0.05
N ALA A 77 -2.04 -2.01 0.35
CA ALA A 77 -3.24 -2.57 0.98
C ALA A 77 -3.11 -2.50 2.51
N SER A 78 -3.81 -1.54 3.15
CA SER A 78 -3.74 -1.29 4.58
C SER A 78 -5.01 -1.71 5.30
N PRO A 79 -4.94 -2.60 6.31
CA PRO A 79 -6.10 -2.86 7.16
C PRO A 79 -6.45 -1.64 8.03
N GLU A 80 -7.55 -1.76 8.76
CA GLU A 80 -7.99 -0.78 9.75
C GLU A 80 -7.99 -1.41 11.14
N TYR A 81 -7.31 -0.79 12.10
CA TYR A 81 -7.32 -1.19 13.50
C TYR A 81 -7.86 -0.05 14.37
N ASN A 82 -9.01 -0.27 15.01
CA ASN A 82 -9.66 0.74 15.86
C ASN A 82 -9.90 2.09 15.12
N GLY A 83 -10.29 2.03 13.85
CA GLY A 83 -10.51 3.20 13.01
C GLY A 83 -9.23 3.90 12.52
N GLY A 84 -8.05 3.37 12.82
CA GLY A 84 -6.77 3.98 12.48
C GLY A 84 -5.89 3.15 11.54
N VAL A 85 -4.83 3.79 11.08
CA VAL A 85 -3.77 3.13 10.29
C VAL A 85 -3.00 2.16 11.20
N PRO A 86 -2.73 0.91 10.78
CA PRO A 86 -2.05 -0.07 11.60
C PRO A 86 -0.64 0.37 12.02
N PRO A 87 -0.19 -0.01 13.23
CA PRO A 87 1.16 0.33 13.72
C PRO A 87 2.28 -0.05 12.74
N LEU A 88 2.17 -1.21 12.07
CA LEU A 88 3.13 -1.65 11.06
C LEU A 88 3.27 -0.63 9.93
N VAL A 89 2.15 -0.13 9.39
CA VAL A 89 2.14 0.84 8.29
C VAL A 89 2.71 2.18 8.75
N VAL A 90 2.25 2.67 9.92
CA VAL A 90 2.76 3.94 10.50
C VAL A 90 4.26 3.85 10.74
N ASN A 91 4.74 2.77 11.35
CA ASN A 91 6.16 2.55 11.62
C ASN A 91 6.98 2.50 10.33
N THR A 92 6.50 1.76 9.32
CA THR A 92 7.16 1.67 8.01
C THR A 92 7.28 3.05 7.35
N ILE A 93 6.17 3.80 7.27
CA ILE A 93 6.18 5.16 6.69
C ILE A 93 7.14 6.07 7.47
N THR A 94 7.16 5.99 8.79
CA THR A 94 8.04 6.81 9.64
C THR A 94 9.50 6.54 9.33
N TRP A 95 9.95 5.29 9.35
CA TRP A 95 11.34 4.93 8.99
C TRP A 95 11.70 5.34 7.57
N LEU A 96 10.81 5.13 6.60
CA LEU A 96 11.04 5.50 5.20
C LEU A 96 11.12 7.02 5.02
N SER A 97 10.33 7.81 5.75
CA SER A 97 10.32 9.27 5.64
C SER A 97 11.65 9.91 6.06
N ARG A 98 12.47 9.20 6.84
CA ARG A 98 13.81 9.64 7.26
C ARG A 98 14.88 9.38 6.20
N GLN A 99 14.60 8.53 5.21
CA GLN A 99 15.55 8.20 4.16
C GLN A 99 15.73 9.34 3.16
N LYS A 100 16.95 9.51 2.66
CA LYS A 100 17.31 10.53 1.67
C LYS A 100 17.96 9.86 0.44
N PRO A 101 17.57 10.26 -0.78
CA PRO A 101 16.43 11.12 -1.14
C PRO A 101 15.09 10.52 -0.72
N SER A 102 14.03 11.35 -0.63
CA SER A 102 12.71 10.88 -0.18
C SER A 102 12.16 9.76 -1.09
N PRO A 103 11.76 8.60 -0.54
CA PRO A 103 11.19 7.50 -1.32
C PRO A 103 9.74 7.73 -1.75
N PHE A 104 9.10 8.81 -1.27
CA PHE A 104 7.67 9.08 -1.50
C PHE A 104 7.39 10.04 -2.66
N ARG A 105 8.43 10.59 -3.29
CA ARG A 105 8.26 11.66 -4.28
C ARG A 105 8.38 11.22 -5.74
N HIS A 106 8.70 9.97 -5.98
CA HIS A 106 8.85 9.43 -7.34
C HIS A 106 7.55 8.77 -7.81
N ALA A 107 7.07 7.79 -7.08
CA ALA A 107 5.93 6.96 -7.46
C ALA A 107 4.56 7.67 -7.33
N VAL A 108 3.60 7.18 -8.11
CA VAL A 108 2.17 7.40 -7.92
C VAL A 108 1.61 6.30 -7.01
N PHE A 109 0.83 6.68 -6.00
CA PHE A 109 0.34 5.75 -4.99
C PHE A 109 -1.15 5.45 -5.14
N GLY A 110 -1.50 4.15 -5.08
CA GLY A 110 -2.83 3.65 -4.79
C GLY A 110 -2.91 3.13 -3.36
N ILE A 111 -4.00 3.39 -2.67
CA ILE A 111 -4.25 2.86 -1.34
C ILE A 111 -5.61 2.18 -1.26
N GLY A 112 -5.64 1.02 -0.65
CA GLY A 112 -6.85 0.26 -0.42
C GLY A 112 -6.77 -0.53 0.87
N GLY A 113 -7.86 -1.16 1.26
CA GLY A 113 -7.86 -2.01 2.44
C GLY A 113 -9.13 -2.80 2.61
N VAL A 114 -9.01 -3.85 3.38
CA VAL A 114 -10.10 -4.80 3.68
C VAL A 114 -10.25 -4.92 5.19
N SER A 115 -11.49 -4.82 5.69
CA SER A 115 -11.81 -5.04 7.10
C SER A 115 -13.09 -5.85 7.26
N SER A 116 -13.32 -6.36 8.47
CA SER A 116 -14.54 -7.11 8.80
C SER A 116 -15.81 -6.24 8.87
N GLY A 117 -15.63 -4.93 9.00
CA GLY A 117 -16.77 -4.00 9.06
C GLY A 117 -17.35 -3.69 7.68
N LYS A 118 -18.65 -3.42 7.63
CA LYS A 118 -19.40 -3.12 6.41
C LYS A 118 -18.83 -1.94 5.61
N TYR A 119 -18.25 -0.95 6.28
CA TYR A 119 -17.70 0.25 5.63
C TYR A 119 -16.25 0.08 5.16
N GLY A 120 -15.70 -1.13 5.33
CA GLY A 120 -14.32 -1.39 4.98
C GLY A 120 -13.35 -0.58 5.84
N THR A 121 -12.27 -0.11 5.23
CA THR A 121 -11.19 0.61 5.91
C THR A 121 -11.25 2.13 5.69
N ILE A 122 -12.44 2.70 5.51
CA ILE A 122 -12.60 4.10 5.04
C ILE A 122 -11.94 5.13 5.97
N TRP A 123 -12.00 4.93 7.28
CA TRP A 123 -11.38 5.83 8.27
C TRP A 123 -9.85 5.76 8.18
N SER A 124 -9.30 4.56 8.22
CA SER A 124 -7.86 4.32 8.10
C SER A 124 -7.31 4.86 6.77
N LEU A 125 -8.00 4.64 5.66
CA LEU A 125 -7.55 5.13 4.35
C LEU A 125 -7.56 6.65 4.25
N SER A 126 -8.52 7.34 4.88
CA SER A 126 -8.54 8.81 4.94
C SER A 126 -7.33 9.34 5.70
N HIS A 127 -7.04 8.79 6.89
CA HIS A 127 -5.86 9.16 7.68
C HIS A 127 -4.55 8.83 6.96
N LEU A 128 -4.50 7.69 6.28
CA LEU A 128 -3.32 7.27 5.50
C LEU A 128 -3.07 8.22 4.33
N ARG A 129 -4.12 8.62 3.60
CA ARG A 129 -4.02 9.61 2.51
C ARG A 129 -3.45 10.92 3.02
N ASP A 130 -3.97 11.44 4.13
CA ASP A 130 -3.52 12.70 4.72
C ASP A 130 -2.04 12.62 5.10
N SER A 131 -1.63 11.51 5.74
CA SER A 131 -0.25 11.27 6.14
C SER A 131 0.69 11.20 4.94
N LEU A 132 0.32 10.47 3.88
CA LEU A 132 1.09 10.35 2.65
C LEU A 132 1.17 11.70 1.91
N SER A 133 0.06 12.45 1.84
CA SER A 133 0.02 13.77 1.20
C SER A 133 0.94 14.76 1.93
N LYS A 134 0.99 14.72 3.27
CA LYS A 134 1.88 15.56 4.09
C LYS A 134 3.36 15.38 3.76
N ILE A 135 3.78 14.16 3.42
CA ILE A 135 5.18 13.87 3.04
C ILE A 135 5.45 14.02 1.54
N GLY A 136 4.47 14.55 0.80
CA GLY A 136 4.59 14.91 -0.62
C GLY A 136 4.32 13.77 -1.59
N THR A 137 3.56 12.75 -1.18
CA THR A 137 3.14 11.64 -2.04
C THR A 137 1.98 12.05 -2.94
N LEU A 138 2.01 11.63 -4.20
CA LEU A 138 0.85 11.71 -5.10
C LEU A 138 0.00 10.45 -4.92
N VAL A 139 -1.14 10.57 -4.26
CA VAL A 139 -2.11 9.47 -4.09
C VAL A 139 -3.24 9.65 -5.10
N VAL A 140 -3.58 8.60 -5.86
CA VAL A 140 -4.69 8.64 -6.83
C VAL A 140 -6.04 8.91 -6.15
N PRO A 141 -7.03 9.49 -6.86
CA PRO A 141 -8.34 9.84 -6.29
C PRO A 141 -9.10 8.66 -5.69
N THR A 142 -9.06 7.50 -6.37
CA THR A 142 -9.81 6.31 -5.92
C THR A 142 -9.23 5.71 -4.64
N LEU A 143 -10.09 5.49 -3.63
CA LEU A 143 -9.80 4.72 -2.41
C LEU A 143 -10.57 3.41 -2.44
N LEU A 144 -9.89 2.30 -2.18
CA LEU A 144 -10.50 0.96 -2.13
C LEU A 144 -10.80 0.53 -0.70
N GLY A 145 -11.90 1.00 -0.10
CA GLY A 145 -12.41 0.45 1.15
C GLY A 145 -13.32 -0.74 0.86
N ILE A 146 -12.96 -1.93 1.35
CA ILE A 146 -13.65 -3.20 1.08
C ILE A 146 -14.07 -3.85 2.39
N GLY A 147 -15.35 -4.26 2.47
CA GLY A 147 -15.91 -5.00 3.59
C GLY A 147 -17.38 -5.38 3.34
N PRO A 148 -17.89 -6.40 4.06
CA PRO A 148 -17.17 -7.24 5.04
C PRO A 148 -16.16 -8.20 4.37
N ALA A 149 -15.06 -8.49 5.06
CA ALA A 149 -13.91 -9.19 4.50
C ALA A 149 -14.18 -10.64 4.09
N ASP A 150 -15.04 -11.33 4.83
CA ASP A 150 -15.43 -12.73 4.64
C ASP A 150 -16.30 -12.96 3.40
N GLU A 151 -16.92 -11.90 2.88
CA GLU A 151 -17.78 -11.94 1.69
C GLU A 151 -17.12 -11.25 0.48
N ALA A 152 -15.90 -10.70 0.65
CA ALA A 152 -15.32 -9.76 -0.32
C ALA A 152 -14.68 -10.42 -1.54
N PHE A 153 -14.18 -11.66 -1.39
CA PHE A 153 -13.41 -12.35 -2.42
C PHE A 153 -13.86 -13.79 -2.61
N ASP A 154 -13.75 -14.28 -3.83
CA ASP A 154 -13.93 -15.68 -4.16
C ASP A 154 -12.69 -16.53 -3.81
N GLU A 155 -12.74 -17.82 -4.15
CA GLU A 155 -11.64 -18.77 -3.90
C GLU A 155 -10.34 -18.45 -4.66
N ASN A 156 -10.42 -17.67 -5.74
CA ASN A 156 -9.28 -17.21 -6.55
C ASN A 156 -8.70 -15.89 -6.01
N GLY A 157 -9.35 -15.27 -5.02
CA GLY A 157 -9.00 -13.97 -4.48
C GLY A 157 -9.44 -12.82 -5.37
N ASP A 158 -10.49 -13.01 -6.18
CA ASP A 158 -11.08 -11.96 -7.00
C ASP A 158 -12.30 -11.36 -6.27
N PRO A 159 -12.48 -10.02 -6.29
CA PRO A 159 -13.63 -9.38 -5.68
C PRO A 159 -14.95 -9.88 -6.29
N VAL A 160 -15.93 -10.15 -5.44
CA VAL A 160 -17.24 -10.66 -5.91
C VAL A 160 -18.26 -9.55 -6.16
N GLU A 161 -18.13 -8.40 -5.51
CA GLU A 161 -19.07 -7.30 -5.66
C GLU A 161 -18.75 -6.46 -6.91
N PRO A 162 -19.73 -6.26 -7.85
CA PRO A 162 -19.50 -5.49 -9.08
C PRO A 162 -19.01 -4.05 -8.86
N GLY A 163 -19.42 -3.43 -7.75
CA GLY A 163 -18.97 -2.08 -7.39
C GLY A 163 -17.49 -2.04 -7.02
N ILE A 164 -17.01 -3.06 -6.34
CA ILE A 164 -15.60 -3.21 -5.98
C ILE A 164 -14.77 -3.51 -7.23
N ILE A 165 -15.22 -4.42 -8.08
CA ILE A 165 -14.54 -4.75 -9.35
C ILE A 165 -14.32 -3.48 -10.19
N ARG A 166 -15.36 -2.65 -10.37
CA ARG A 166 -15.25 -1.38 -11.10
C ARG A 166 -14.25 -0.42 -10.45
N LYS A 167 -14.27 -0.30 -9.11
CA LYS A 167 -13.35 0.60 -8.39
C LYS A 167 -11.88 0.13 -8.49
N VAL A 168 -11.64 -1.17 -8.47
CA VAL A 168 -10.29 -1.70 -8.68
C VAL A 168 -9.82 -1.37 -10.09
N GLY A 169 -10.65 -1.60 -11.11
CA GLY A 169 -10.35 -1.21 -12.49
C GLY A 169 -10.03 0.29 -12.61
N GLN A 170 -10.88 1.15 -12.05
CA GLN A 170 -10.64 2.60 -12.04
C GLN A 170 -9.31 2.97 -11.36
N MET A 171 -8.98 2.36 -10.22
CA MET A 171 -7.69 2.62 -9.56
C MET A 171 -6.50 2.19 -10.42
N VAL A 172 -6.58 1.03 -11.07
CA VAL A 172 -5.53 0.55 -11.99
C VAL A 172 -5.35 1.52 -13.16
N ASP A 173 -6.45 2.00 -13.75
CA ASP A 173 -6.41 3.02 -14.81
C ASP A 173 -5.74 4.32 -14.32
N GLU A 174 -6.12 4.83 -13.15
CA GLU A 174 -5.51 6.02 -12.55
C GLU A 174 -4.00 5.82 -12.31
N LEU A 175 -3.58 4.68 -11.76
CA LEU A 175 -2.18 4.35 -11.50
C LEU A 175 -1.35 4.25 -12.77
N THR A 176 -1.95 3.74 -13.85
CA THR A 176 -1.25 3.58 -15.13
C THR A 176 -1.22 4.86 -15.96
N GLN A 177 -2.21 5.74 -15.81
CA GLN A 177 -2.30 7.01 -16.56
C GLN A 177 -1.51 8.13 -15.89
N PHE A 178 -1.52 8.24 -14.56
CA PHE A 178 -0.79 9.30 -13.87
C PHE A 178 0.72 9.04 -13.89
N SER A 179 1.48 10.12 -13.94
CA SER A 179 2.94 10.10 -13.79
C SER A 179 3.38 11.37 -13.07
N ARG A 180 4.48 11.26 -12.34
CA ARG A 180 5.24 12.44 -11.92
C ARG A 180 6.26 12.74 -13.00
N GLY A 181 6.15 13.93 -13.59
CA GLY A 181 7.12 14.42 -14.56
C GLY A 181 8.52 14.61 -13.94
#